data_f7f6e121d7e73e71fc0aa5e4273028ff
#
_entry.id   f7f6e121d7e73e71fc0aa5e4273028ff
#
_cell.length_a   1.000
_cell.length_b   1.000
_cell.length_c   1.000
_cell.angle_alpha   90.00
_cell.angle_beta   90.00
_cell.angle_gamma   90.00
#
_symmetry.space_group_name_H-M   'P 1'
#
loop_
_entity.id
_entity.type
_entity.pdbx_description
1 polymer ?
#
loop_
_entity_poly.entity_id
_entity_poly.type
_entity_poly.pdbx_seq_one_letter_code
_entity_poly.pdbx_strand_id
1 'polypeptide(L)'
;VVRLVTEMFGIDPSQESYSDKFNSNANKGRLAFLHNPTPETLADLFTRWELRADIAFDESTIPPAQIGYLNYIHKQKEGRDFYYITNTTGNTVHTTVSLRGKFDNLESWNPHTGKIEPIRNFEFAKQPDGGYVTNIKLSIPKVSGVFVVGKMKE
;
A
#
# COMPACT_ATOMS: atom_id res chain seq x y z
N VAL A 1 -18.44 -25.20 0.67
CA VAL A 1 -18.04 -23.90 1.27
C VAL A 1 -17.92 -24.05 2.79
N VAL A 2 -18.95 -24.50 3.54
CA VAL A 2 -18.95 -24.64 5.01
C VAL A 2 -17.71 -25.37 5.51
N ARG A 3 -17.44 -26.60 4.98
CA ARG A 3 -16.26 -27.40 5.38
C ARG A 3 -14.95 -26.62 5.25
N LEU A 4 -14.73 -25.92 4.14
CA LEU A 4 -13.49 -25.16 3.91
C LEU A 4 -13.36 -24.00 4.89
N VAL A 5 -14.45 -23.28 5.15
CA VAL A 5 -14.45 -22.17 6.12
C VAL A 5 -14.15 -22.69 7.52
N THR A 6 -14.76 -23.83 7.91
CA THR A 6 -14.50 -24.46 9.20
C THR A 6 -13.05 -24.92 9.33
N GLU A 7 -12.48 -25.55 8.29
CA GLU A 7 -11.08 -25.98 8.28
C GLU A 7 -10.11 -24.80 8.35
N MET A 8 -10.42 -23.68 7.66
CA MET A 8 -9.55 -22.49 7.60
C MET A 8 -9.63 -21.66 8.88
N PHE A 9 -10.83 -21.37 9.36
CA PHE A 9 -11.06 -20.37 10.39
C PHE A 9 -11.47 -20.95 11.75
N GLY A 10 -11.81 -22.25 11.80
CA GLY A 10 -12.33 -22.89 13.03
C GLY A 10 -13.72 -22.41 13.42
N ILE A 11 -14.50 -21.90 12.46
CA ILE A 11 -15.90 -21.46 12.66
C ILE A 11 -16.83 -22.23 11.73
N ASP A 12 -18.06 -22.43 12.17
CA ASP A 12 -19.13 -22.92 11.32
C ASP A 12 -19.95 -21.72 10.80
N PRO A 13 -19.88 -21.41 9.49
CA PRO A 13 -20.60 -20.28 8.93
C PRO A 13 -22.13 -20.45 8.90
N SER A 14 -22.66 -21.61 9.32
CA SER A 14 -24.10 -21.84 9.50
C SER A 14 -24.62 -21.44 10.89
N GLN A 15 -23.71 -21.12 11.82
CA GLN A 15 -24.06 -20.65 13.16
C GLN A 15 -24.44 -19.17 13.12
N GLU A 16 -25.45 -18.77 13.92
CA GLU A 16 -25.91 -17.37 13.96
C GLU A 16 -24.95 -16.43 14.71
N SER A 17 -24.17 -16.95 15.63
CA SER A 17 -23.21 -16.13 16.38
C SER A 17 -21.78 -16.38 15.93
N TYR A 18 -21.16 -15.36 15.35
CA TYR A 18 -19.74 -15.38 15.00
C TYR A 18 -18.95 -14.53 15.99
N SER A 19 -17.73 -14.96 16.27
CA SER A 19 -16.74 -14.15 16.96
C SER A 19 -15.50 -14.03 16.09
N ASP A 20 -14.72 -13.00 16.33
CA ASP A 20 -13.44 -12.86 15.67
C ASP A 20 -12.56 -14.08 15.93
N LYS A 21 -12.00 -14.64 14.86
CA LYS A 21 -11.14 -15.82 14.90
C LYS A 21 -9.84 -15.54 14.17
N PHE A 22 -8.76 -15.96 14.79
CA PHE A 22 -7.42 -15.87 14.25
C PHE A 22 -6.81 -17.26 14.21
N ASN A 23 -6.27 -17.63 13.08
CA ASN A 23 -5.65 -18.94 12.90
C ASN A 23 -4.37 -18.82 12.06
N SER A 24 -3.54 -19.86 12.13
CA SER A 24 -2.39 -20.03 11.24
C SER A 24 -2.38 -21.44 10.70
N ASN A 25 -2.10 -21.59 9.42
CA ASN A 25 -1.97 -22.92 8.80
C ASN A 25 -0.55 -23.48 8.95
N ALA A 26 -0.37 -24.76 8.58
CA ALA A 26 0.90 -25.44 8.65
C ALA A 26 2.04 -24.76 7.86
N ASN A 27 1.70 -23.96 6.85
CA ASN A 27 2.64 -23.20 6.02
C ASN A 27 2.88 -21.78 6.54
N LYS A 28 2.53 -21.50 7.80
CA LYS A 28 2.64 -20.18 8.46
C LYS A 28 1.78 -19.08 7.80
N GLY A 29 0.82 -19.45 6.96
CA GLY A 29 -0.21 -18.52 6.49
C GLY A 29 -1.10 -18.09 7.64
N ARG A 30 -1.35 -16.80 7.77
CA ARG A 30 -2.23 -16.23 8.79
C ARG A 30 -3.62 -16.01 8.23
N LEU A 31 -4.62 -16.32 9.03
CA LEU A 31 -6.04 -16.26 8.68
C LEU A 31 -6.78 -15.47 9.75
N ALA A 32 -7.62 -14.54 9.37
CA ALA A 32 -8.51 -13.85 10.26
C ALA A 32 -9.94 -13.88 9.71
N PHE A 33 -10.88 -14.22 10.56
CA PHE A 33 -12.29 -13.97 10.35
C PHE A 33 -12.71 -12.87 11.32
N LEU A 34 -13.22 -11.76 10.81
CA LEU A 34 -13.72 -10.65 11.59
C LEU A 34 -15.24 -10.55 11.37
N HIS A 35 -15.97 -10.56 12.48
CA HIS A 35 -17.41 -10.34 12.44
C HIS A 35 -17.71 -8.84 12.47
N ASN A 36 -18.35 -8.33 11.42
CA ASN A 36 -18.63 -6.89 11.25
C ASN A 36 -17.40 -5.98 11.44
N PRO A 37 -16.36 -6.13 10.58
CA PRO A 37 -15.12 -5.36 10.75
C PRO A 37 -15.37 -3.87 10.59
N THR A 38 -14.79 -3.08 11.49
CA THR A 38 -14.70 -1.62 11.38
C THR A 38 -13.32 -1.22 10.87
N PRO A 39 -13.11 0.02 10.41
CA PRO A 39 -11.78 0.52 10.07
C PRO A 39 -10.77 0.33 11.20
N GLU A 40 -11.18 0.52 12.45
CA GLU A 40 -10.33 0.39 13.64
C GLU A 40 -9.92 -1.07 13.86
N THR A 41 -10.85 -2.02 13.77
CA THR A 41 -10.52 -3.46 13.92
C THR A 41 -9.62 -3.96 12.81
N LEU A 42 -9.75 -3.43 11.58
CA LEU A 42 -8.84 -3.73 10.49
C LEU A 42 -7.46 -3.12 10.72
N ALA A 43 -7.38 -1.87 11.19
CA ALA A 43 -6.12 -1.22 11.52
C ALA A 43 -5.36 -1.97 12.63
N ASP A 44 -6.08 -2.40 13.67
CA ASP A 44 -5.50 -3.21 14.75
C ASP A 44 -5.00 -4.56 14.25
N LEU A 45 -5.72 -5.21 13.35
CA LEU A 45 -5.29 -6.46 12.73
C LEU A 45 -4.00 -6.26 11.92
N PHE A 46 -3.95 -5.22 11.10
CA PHE A 46 -2.77 -4.93 10.28
C PHE A 46 -1.55 -4.61 11.14
N THR A 47 -1.74 -3.83 12.22
CA THR A 47 -0.70 -3.54 13.20
C THR A 47 -0.20 -4.81 13.88
N ARG A 48 -1.11 -5.66 14.37
CA ARG A 48 -0.79 -6.94 15.02
C ARG A 48 -0.04 -7.91 14.09
N TRP A 49 -0.36 -7.86 12.81
CA TRP A 49 0.28 -8.70 11.81
C TRP A 49 1.50 -8.05 11.17
N GLU A 50 1.88 -6.86 11.61
CA GLU A 50 2.99 -6.09 11.05
C GLU A 50 2.86 -5.91 9.53
N LEU A 51 1.60 -5.84 9.05
CA LEU A 51 1.34 -5.57 7.66
C LEU A 51 1.53 -4.10 7.37
N ARG A 52 2.34 -3.81 6.37
CA ARG A 52 2.62 -2.46 5.92
C ARG A 52 2.09 -2.22 4.53
N ALA A 53 1.57 -1.04 4.31
CA ALA A 53 1.26 -0.59 2.98
C ALA A 53 2.55 -0.53 2.13
N ASP A 54 2.43 -0.83 0.84
CA ASP A 54 3.52 -0.69 -0.11
C ASP A 54 3.88 0.76 -0.37
N ILE A 55 2.91 1.65 -0.15
CA ILE A 55 3.01 3.09 -0.36
C ILE A 55 2.19 3.83 0.71
N ALA A 56 2.69 4.97 1.14
CA ALA A 56 1.92 5.93 1.93
C ALA A 56 2.08 7.34 1.35
N PHE A 57 1.05 8.16 1.49
CA PHE A 57 1.05 9.56 1.11
C PHE A 57 1.11 10.42 2.36
N ASP A 58 1.88 11.51 2.31
CA ASP A 58 1.86 12.52 3.38
C ASP A 58 0.57 13.33 3.28
N GLU A 59 -0.44 12.91 4.03
CA GLU A 59 -1.76 13.53 4.03
C GLU A 59 -1.72 14.98 4.55
N SER A 60 -0.71 15.36 5.34
CA SER A 60 -0.57 16.75 5.80
C SER A 60 -0.32 17.74 4.66
N THR A 61 0.18 17.25 3.54
CA THR A 61 0.44 18.04 2.32
C THR A 61 -0.74 18.02 1.34
N ILE A 62 -1.78 17.26 1.63
CA ILE A 62 -2.96 17.09 0.77
C ILE A 62 -4.13 17.85 1.41
N PRO A 63 -4.82 18.75 0.69
CA PRO A 63 -6.00 19.41 1.23
C PRO A 63 -7.02 18.39 1.74
N PRO A 64 -7.65 18.58 2.92
CA PRO A 64 -8.56 17.61 3.53
C PRO A 64 -9.67 17.12 2.60
N ALA A 65 -10.20 17.99 1.74
CA ALA A 65 -11.21 17.63 0.74
C ALA A 65 -10.68 16.73 -0.38
N GLN A 66 -9.38 16.47 -0.43
CA GLN A 66 -8.71 15.68 -1.48
C GLN A 66 -8.07 14.40 -0.92
N ILE A 67 -8.11 14.19 0.39
CA ILE A 67 -7.68 12.95 1.02
C ILE A 67 -8.56 11.80 0.51
N GLY A 68 -7.92 10.69 0.09
CA GLY A 68 -8.61 9.54 -0.50
C GLY A 68 -8.80 9.60 -2.02
N TYR A 69 -8.44 10.69 -2.68
CA TYR A 69 -8.48 10.82 -4.15
C TYR A 69 -7.17 10.45 -4.84
N LEU A 70 -6.12 10.16 -4.09
CA LEU A 70 -4.93 9.51 -4.60
C LEU A 70 -5.10 8.00 -4.50
N ASN A 71 -4.92 7.32 -5.62
CA ASN A 71 -4.99 5.87 -5.68
C ASN A 71 -3.71 5.33 -6.30
N TYR A 72 -3.39 4.07 -6.04
CA TYR A 72 -2.22 3.44 -6.64
C TYR A 72 -2.45 1.97 -6.98
N ILE A 73 -1.63 1.49 -7.89
CA ILE A 73 -1.44 0.06 -8.17
C ILE A 73 0.06 -0.20 -8.09
N HIS A 74 0.45 -1.23 -7.34
CA HIS A 74 1.82 -1.71 -7.28
C HIS A 74 1.93 -3.05 -8.00
N LYS A 75 2.92 -3.19 -8.86
CA LYS A 75 3.27 -4.44 -9.55
C LYS A 75 4.78 -4.62 -9.58
N GLN A 76 5.19 -5.88 -9.55
CA GLN A 76 6.59 -6.28 -9.73
C GLN A 76 6.75 -7.05 -11.04
N LYS A 77 7.77 -6.69 -11.81
CA LYS A 77 8.12 -7.38 -13.05
C LYS A 77 9.63 -7.29 -13.28
N GLU A 78 10.25 -8.43 -13.57
CA GLU A 78 11.68 -8.50 -13.92
C GLU A 78 12.60 -7.83 -12.89
N GLY A 79 12.28 -7.98 -11.60
CA GLY A 79 13.05 -7.39 -10.50
C GLY A 79 12.90 -5.88 -10.33
N ARG A 80 11.93 -5.29 -11.00
CA ARG A 80 11.57 -3.86 -10.84
C ARG A 80 10.18 -3.73 -10.24
N ASP A 81 10.00 -2.69 -9.46
CA ASP A 81 8.73 -2.27 -8.87
C ASP A 81 8.14 -1.15 -9.71
N PHE A 82 6.84 -1.26 -9.99
CA PHE A 82 6.07 -0.29 -10.77
C PHE A 82 4.91 0.19 -9.91
N TYR A 83 4.94 1.44 -9.49
CA TYR A 83 3.83 2.11 -8.82
C TYR A 83 3.14 3.04 -9.80
N TYR A 84 1.91 2.74 -10.17
CA TYR A 84 1.08 3.69 -10.91
C TYR A 84 0.23 4.46 -9.93
N ILE A 85 0.49 5.75 -9.78
CA ILE A 85 -0.16 6.64 -8.84
C ILE A 85 -1.06 7.59 -9.62
N THR A 86 -2.33 7.69 -9.22
CA THR A 86 -3.33 8.53 -9.88
C THR A 86 -3.85 9.60 -8.95
N ASN A 87 -4.11 10.77 -9.52
CA ASN A 87 -4.80 11.89 -8.91
C ASN A 87 -6.12 12.12 -9.63
N THR A 88 -7.24 11.85 -8.95
CA THR A 88 -8.59 12.02 -9.50
C THR A 88 -9.20 13.38 -9.18
N THR A 89 -8.45 14.29 -8.54
CA THR A 89 -8.93 15.64 -8.20
C THR A 89 -8.80 16.62 -9.36
N GLY A 90 -9.52 17.73 -9.29
CA GLY A 90 -9.42 18.85 -10.22
C GLY A 90 -8.19 19.75 -10.04
N ASN A 91 -7.30 19.44 -9.09
CA ASN A 91 -6.11 20.22 -8.78
C ASN A 91 -4.84 19.37 -8.84
N THR A 92 -3.71 20.00 -9.12
CA THR A 92 -2.42 19.33 -8.98
C THR A 92 -2.15 19.07 -7.48
N VAL A 93 -1.74 17.86 -7.15
CA VAL A 93 -1.35 17.48 -5.78
C VAL A 93 0.17 17.40 -5.68
N HIS A 94 0.72 18.11 -4.68
CA HIS A 94 2.12 18.04 -4.30
C HIS A 94 2.22 17.31 -2.97
N THR A 95 2.88 16.15 -2.94
CA THR A 95 2.95 15.34 -1.72
C THR A 95 4.26 14.58 -1.63
N THR A 96 4.63 14.18 -0.43
CA THR A 96 5.67 13.19 -0.20
C THR A 96 5.04 11.81 -0.26
N VAL A 97 5.66 10.94 -1.04
CA VAL A 97 5.26 9.53 -1.18
C VAL A 97 6.34 8.67 -0.55
N SER A 98 5.94 7.81 0.39
CA SER A 98 6.81 6.86 1.07
C SER A 98 6.63 5.48 0.44
N LEU A 99 7.61 4.99 -0.27
CA LEU A 99 7.64 3.64 -0.85
C LEU A 99 8.30 2.68 0.13
N ARG A 100 7.69 1.52 0.39
CA ARG A 100 8.25 0.51 1.27
C ARG A 100 9.55 -0.07 0.70
N GLY A 101 10.64 0.02 1.47
CA GLY A 101 11.96 -0.47 1.11
C GLY A 101 12.94 0.64 0.71
N LYS A 102 14.15 0.24 0.35
CA LYS A 102 15.17 1.12 -0.22
C LYS A 102 15.20 0.91 -1.72
N PHE A 103 15.10 1.97 -2.49
CA PHE A 103 15.12 1.90 -3.95
C PHE A 103 16.37 2.54 -4.53
N ASP A 104 16.89 1.91 -5.59
CA ASP A 104 17.90 2.47 -6.46
C ASP A 104 17.29 2.87 -7.80
N ASN A 105 17.88 3.88 -8.45
CA ASN A 105 17.55 4.27 -9.82
C ASN A 105 16.06 4.51 -10.05
N LEU A 106 15.41 5.26 -9.11
CA LEU A 106 14.03 5.65 -9.27
C LEU A 106 13.81 6.54 -10.50
N GLU A 107 12.78 6.23 -11.24
CA GLU A 107 12.35 6.94 -12.43
C GLU A 107 10.86 7.34 -12.32
N SER A 108 10.53 8.50 -12.84
CA SER A 108 9.18 8.95 -13.08
C SER A 108 8.84 8.80 -14.56
N TRP A 109 7.79 8.05 -14.87
CA TRP A 109 7.32 7.85 -16.24
C TRP A 109 5.97 8.54 -16.42
N ASN A 110 5.89 9.43 -17.37
CA ASN A 110 4.63 10.10 -17.72
C ASN A 110 3.88 9.26 -18.77
N PRO A 111 2.72 8.68 -18.44
CA PRO A 111 1.98 7.81 -19.38
C PRO A 111 1.34 8.56 -20.55
N HIS A 112 1.15 9.89 -20.44
CA HIS A 112 0.54 10.69 -21.50
C HIS A 112 1.55 11.11 -22.57
N THR A 113 2.82 11.30 -22.17
CA THR A 113 3.86 11.81 -23.09
C THR A 113 4.91 10.76 -23.41
N GLY A 114 4.96 9.67 -22.65
CA GLY A 114 6.03 8.66 -22.70
C GLY A 114 7.38 9.16 -22.15
N LYS A 115 7.42 10.36 -21.55
CA LYS A 115 8.67 10.92 -20.98
C LYS A 115 9.09 10.12 -19.74
N ILE A 116 10.37 9.77 -19.69
CA ILE A 116 11.01 9.10 -18.56
C ILE A 116 12.05 10.04 -17.98
N GLU A 117 11.99 10.29 -16.68
CA GLU A 117 12.91 11.17 -15.97
C GLU A 117 13.43 10.50 -14.69
N PRO A 118 14.74 10.63 -14.37
CA PRO A 118 15.25 10.09 -13.12
C PRO A 118 14.75 10.92 -11.93
N ILE A 119 14.30 10.24 -10.87
CA ILE A 119 14.02 10.86 -9.57
C ILE A 119 15.35 10.85 -8.80
N ARG A 120 15.97 12.02 -8.66
CA ARG A 120 17.29 12.16 -8.04
C ARG A 120 17.23 12.53 -6.55
N ASN A 121 16.16 13.20 -6.14
CA ASN A 121 15.98 13.69 -4.77
C ASN A 121 15.03 12.75 -4.02
N PHE A 122 15.60 11.82 -3.28
CA PHE A 122 14.88 10.94 -2.38
C PHE A 122 15.69 10.68 -1.10
N GLU A 123 15.01 10.30 -0.04
CA GLU A 123 15.59 10.06 1.27
C GLU A 123 15.15 8.70 1.80
N PHE A 124 16.05 8.01 2.49
CA PHE A 124 15.71 6.79 3.22
C PHE A 124 15.35 7.13 4.66
N ALA A 125 14.22 6.65 5.12
CA ALA A 125 13.82 6.74 6.52
C ALA A 125 13.70 5.34 7.13
N LYS A 126 14.35 5.13 8.29
CA LYS A 126 14.23 3.89 9.04
C LYS A 126 12.90 3.89 9.79
N GLN A 127 12.21 2.77 9.74
CA GLN A 127 10.95 2.56 10.42
C GLN A 127 11.15 1.92 11.80
N PRO A 128 10.20 2.07 12.74
CA PRO A 128 10.32 1.51 14.10
C PRO A 128 10.57 0.01 14.14
N ASP A 129 10.10 -0.75 13.18
CA ASP A 129 10.28 -2.20 13.05
C ASP A 129 11.61 -2.61 12.40
N GLY A 130 12.49 -1.64 12.16
CA GLY A 130 13.81 -1.84 11.55
C GLY A 130 13.83 -1.83 10.02
N GLY A 131 12.67 -1.83 9.35
CA GLY A 131 12.58 -1.67 7.90
C GLY A 131 12.88 -0.24 7.44
N TYR A 132 12.82 -0.03 6.14
CA TYR A 132 13.06 1.28 5.53
C TYR A 132 11.92 1.67 4.60
N VAL A 133 11.75 2.96 4.42
CA VAL A 133 10.98 3.55 3.33
C VAL A 133 11.85 4.51 2.52
N THR A 134 11.52 4.66 1.25
CA THR A 134 12.11 5.66 0.37
C THR A 134 11.10 6.78 0.16
N ASN A 135 11.42 7.97 0.64
CA ASN A 135 10.59 9.16 0.53
C ASN A 135 10.94 9.93 -0.73
N ILE A 136 9.96 10.18 -1.57
CA ILE A 136 10.08 10.97 -2.80
C ILE A 136 9.04 12.09 -2.80
N LYS A 137 9.39 13.27 -3.33
CA LYS A 137 8.45 14.35 -3.55
C LYS A 137 7.87 14.23 -4.96
N LEU A 138 6.56 14.14 -5.06
CA LEU A 138 5.85 14.07 -6.32
C LEU A 138 4.92 15.26 -6.51
N SER A 139 4.81 15.67 -7.77
CA SER A 139 3.78 16.58 -8.26
C SER A 139 2.93 15.84 -9.26
N ILE A 140 1.70 15.53 -8.91
CA ILE A 140 0.79 14.75 -9.72
C ILE A 140 -0.27 15.69 -10.28
N PRO A 141 -0.29 15.94 -11.61
CA PRO A 141 -1.25 16.84 -12.23
C PRO A 141 -2.71 16.43 -11.96
N LYS A 142 -3.62 17.39 -12.07
CA LYS A 142 -5.07 17.13 -11.99
C LYS A 142 -5.50 16.07 -13.00
N VAL A 143 -6.42 15.20 -12.59
CA VAL A 143 -7.03 14.16 -13.44
C VAL A 143 -5.96 13.43 -14.26
N SER A 144 -4.91 12.96 -13.58
CA SER A 144 -3.73 12.36 -14.23
C SER A 144 -3.11 11.28 -13.37
N GLY A 145 -2.07 10.64 -13.91
CA GLY A 145 -1.28 9.66 -13.19
C GLY A 145 0.18 9.72 -13.59
N VAL A 146 1.00 9.11 -12.76
CA VAL A 146 2.45 8.96 -12.96
C VAL A 146 2.87 7.56 -12.57
N PHE A 147 3.79 6.96 -13.32
CA PHE A 147 4.50 5.78 -12.83
C PHE A 147 5.75 6.20 -12.07
N VAL A 148 5.96 5.57 -10.93
CA VAL A 148 7.25 5.56 -10.25
C VAL A 148 7.80 4.16 -10.40
N VAL A 149 8.99 4.05 -10.97
CA VAL A 149 9.60 2.77 -11.32
C VAL A 149 10.99 2.71 -10.69
N GLY A 150 11.30 1.60 -10.04
CA GLY A 150 12.58 1.43 -9.40
C GLY A 150 12.96 -0.02 -9.19
N LYS A 151 14.19 -0.23 -8.72
CA LYS A 151 14.67 -1.52 -8.25
C LYS A 151 14.96 -1.41 -6.76
N MET A 152 14.38 -2.33 -5.98
CA MET A 152 14.65 -2.40 -4.55
C MET A 152 16.10 -2.86 -4.32
N LYS A 153 16.80 -2.22 -3.38
CA LYS A 153 18.08 -2.70 -2.87
C LYS A 153 17.88 -3.97 -2.06
N GLU A 154 18.70 -4.94 -2.32
CA GLU A 154 18.82 -6.13 -1.49
C GLU A 154 19.44 -5.80 -0.12
#